data_5317a5e2a0d380eea6e44216a550e56c
#
_entry.id   5317a5e2a0d380eea6e44216a550e56c
#
_cell.length_a   1.000
_cell.length_b   1.000
_cell.length_c   1.000
_cell.angle_alpha   90.00
_cell.angle_beta   90.00
_cell.angle_gamma   90.00
#
_symmetry.space_group_name_H-M   'P 1'
#
loop_
_entity.id
_entity.type
_entity.pdbx_description
1 polymer ?
#
loop_
_entity_poly.entity_id
_entity_poly.type
_entity_poly.pdbx_seq_one_letter_code
_entity_poly.pdbx_strand_id
1 'polypeptide(L)'
;GFSANHNVTALDMTGEVIKELYPEYYDTFIQLVNGNETYFGNMIVTSKELFDKYAEWLFTIFFEVQKRIDMETDKDSYHRRVFGFISEFLLLVWVRVNNINVKECKVGMVGEKAETRELKAVLSSFLAKEDTKGAMQYFMDFYNKRPDVLMEASDVTGELHLMLQITAVMDMQIKREGGSFYKSNPDVRKWFGVFSGINRKTQLELKGQLTEDWKEMYREMGIPEEAFAVARKLYGNK
;
A
#
# COMPACT_ATOMS: atom_id res chain seq x y z
N GLY A 1 -6.56 4.13 10.27
CA GLY A 1 -8.00 4.26 10.05
C GLY A 1 -8.32 5.12 8.83
N PHE A 2 -9.59 5.23 8.47
CA PHE A 2 -10.06 6.00 7.29
C PHE A 2 -9.57 7.46 7.31
N SER A 3 -9.67 8.14 8.42
CA SER A 3 -9.27 9.54 8.61
C SER A 3 -7.79 9.85 8.34
N ALA A 4 -6.93 8.87 8.41
CA ALA A 4 -5.51 9.06 8.15
C ALA A 4 -5.16 9.06 6.66
N ASN A 5 -6.04 8.53 5.80
CA ASN A 5 -5.75 8.26 4.40
C ASN A 5 -6.81 8.81 3.43
N HIS A 6 -7.96 9.34 3.91
CA HIS A 6 -9.10 9.69 3.05
C HIS A 6 -9.79 10.97 3.52
N ASN A 7 -10.60 11.55 2.62
CA ASN A 7 -11.41 12.74 2.88
C ASN A 7 -12.53 12.43 3.89
N VAL A 8 -12.35 12.90 5.12
CA VAL A 8 -13.30 12.70 6.22
C VAL A 8 -14.64 13.41 5.94
N THR A 9 -14.62 14.55 5.26
CA THR A 9 -15.84 15.32 4.91
C THR A 9 -16.82 14.49 4.07
N ALA A 10 -16.32 13.67 3.14
CA ALA A 10 -17.20 12.80 2.34
C ALA A 10 -17.82 11.68 3.18
N LEU A 11 -17.10 11.14 4.16
CA LEU A 11 -17.61 10.12 5.07
C LEU A 11 -18.67 10.70 6.00
N ASP A 12 -18.43 11.88 6.57
CA ASP A 12 -19.37 12.60 7.44
C ASP A 12 -20.66 12.95 6.66
N MET A 13 -20.52 13.48 5.44
CA MET A 13 -21.66 13.77 4.56
C MET A 13 -22.44 12.49 4.21
N THR A 14 -21.76 11.35 4.03
CA THR A 14 -22.43 10.07 3.83
C THR A 14 -23.30 9.70 5.03
N GLY A 15 -22.81 9.92 6.25
CA GLY A 15 -23.58 9.72 7.48
C GLY A 15 -24.82 10.61 7.55
N GLU A 16 -24.68 11.89 7.19
CA GLU A 16 -25.82 12.84 7.13
C GLU A 16 -26.89 12.38 6.13
N VAL A 17 -26.48 12.00 4.93
CA VAL A 17 -27.39 11.49 3.89
C VAL A 17 -28.09 10.21 4.32
N ILE A 18 -27.37 9.27 4.94
CA ILE A 18 -27.96 8.04 5.49
C ILE A 18 -28.99 8.38 6.55
N LYS A 19 -28.68 9.27 7.49
CA LYS A 19 -29.60 9.69 8.55
C LYS A 19 -30.86 10.31 8.00
N GLU A 20 -30.75 11.05 6.90
CA GLU A 20 -31.88 11.72 6.25
C GLU A 20 -32.76 10.77 5.43
N LEU A 21 -32.17 9.93 4.58
CA LEU A 21 -32.89 9.10 3.62
C LEU A 21 -33.21 7.68 4.12
N TYR A 22 -32.34 7.15 4.99
CA TYR A 22 -32.39 5.77 5.47
C TYR A 22 -32.00 5.70 6.96
N PRO A 23 -32.78 6.34 7.85
CA PRO A 23 -32.41 6.49 9.27
C PRO A 23 -32.19 5.16 9.99
N GLU A 24 -32.81 4.08 9.54
CA GLU A 24 -32.62 2.73 10.08
C GLU A 24 -31.23 2.14 9.86
N TYR A 25 -30.43 2.71 8.93
CA TYR A 25 -29.05 2.31 8.68
C TYR A 25 -28.04 3.13 9.47
N TYR A 26 -28.44 4.28 10.03
CA TYR A 26 -27.53 5.28 10.58
C TYR A 26 -26.73 4.75 11.77
N ASP A 27 -27.35 4.12 12.75
CA ASP A 27 -26.66 3.62 13.96
C ASP A 27 -25.63 2.55 13.61
N THR A 28 -25.98 1.65 12.69
CA THR A 28 -25.03 0.63 12.20
C THR A 28 -23.89 1.25 11.43
N PHE A 29 -24.14 2.28 10.61
CA PHE A 29 -23.11 3.02 9.90
C PHE A 29 -22.12 3.67 10.88
N ILE A 30 -22.61 4.40 11.89
CA ILE A 30 -21.78 5.05 12.90
C ILE A 30 -20.95 4.04 13.69
N GLN A 31 -21.54 2.91 14.07
CA GLN A 31 -20.84 1.85 14.77
C GLN A 31 -19.68 1.30 13.94
N LEU A 32 -19.87 1.03 12.65
CA LEU A 32 -18.85 0.46 11.78
C LEU A 32 -17.74 1.44 11.44
N VAL A 33 -18.08 2.70 11.16
CA VAL A 33 -17.08 3.74 10.86
C VAL A 33 -16.16 4.02 12.04
N ASN A 34 -16.66 3.94 13.27
CA ASN A 34 -15.88 4.08 14.49
C ASN A 34 -15.25 2.77 14.98
N GLY A 35 -15.55 1.65 14.33
CA GLY A 35 -15.04 0.33 14.66
C GLY A 35 -13.77 -0.06 13.87
N ASN A 36 -13.45 -1.34 13.93
CA ASN A 36 -12.29 -1.93 13.26
C ASN A 36 -12.70 -3.00 12.22
N GLU A 37 -13.97 -3.03 11.82
CA GLU A 37 -14.52 -4.02 10.90
C GLU A 37 -14.98 -3.34 9.61
N THR A 38 -14.58 -3.92 8.48
CA THR A 38 -15.08 -3.55 7.14
C THR A 38 -14.82 -4.70 6.17
N TYR A 39 -15.49 -4.68 5.04
CA TYR A 39 -15.12 -5.53 3.91
C TYR A 39 -14.06 -4.83 3.07
N PHE A 40 -12.95 -5.53 2.81
CA PHE A 40 -11.93 -5.05 1.87
C PHE A 40 -12.31 -5.41 0.44
N GLY A 41 -12.59 -4.37 -0.34
CA GLY A 41 -13.04 -4.51 -1.72
C GLY A 41 -14.55 -4.74 -1.84
N ASN A 42 -15.11 -4.21 -2.92
CA ASN A 42 -16.56 -4.30 -3.21
C ASN A 42 -16.87 -5.56 -4.02
N MET A 43 -16.48 -6.72 -3.49
CA MET A 43 -16.67 -8.00 -4.17
C MET A 43 -17.88 -8.72 -3.58
N ILE A 44 -18.94 -8.82 -4.38
CA ILE A 44 -20.19 -9.47 -4.01
C ILE A 44 -20.59 -10.48 -5.10
N VAL A 45 -20.98 -11.67 -4.66
CA VAL A 45 -21.62 -12.68 -5.51
C VAL A 45 -23.00 -12.97 -4.90
N THR A 46 -24.04 -12.63 -5.61
CA THR A 46 -25.41 -12.73 -5.11
C THR A 46 -26.43 -12.90 -6.24
N SER A 47 -27.74 -13.04 -5.93
CA SER A 47 -28.77 -12.98 -6.95
C SER A 47 -28.91 -11.58 -7.54
N LYS A 48 -29.39 -11.52 -8.79
CA LYS A 48 -29.62 -10.23 -9.45
C LYS A 48 -30.57 -9.35 -8.64
N GLU A 49 -31.65 -9.91 -8.12
CA GLU A 49 -32.64 -9.17 -7.35
C GLU A 49 -32.02 -8.52 -6.10
N LEU A 50 -31.18 -9.24 -5.38
CA LEU A 50 -30.54 -8.74 -4.17
C LEU A 50 -29.48 -7.69 -4.51
N PHE A 51 -28.74 -7.90 -5.62
CA PHE A 51 -27.78 -6.93 -6.13
C PHE A 51 -28.46 -5.62 -6.55
N ASP A 52 -29.58 -5.69 -7.27
CA ASP A 52 -30.32 -4.52 -7.72
C ASP A 52 -30.79 -3.67 -6.52
N LYS A 53 -31.31 -4.30 -5.47
CA LYS A 53 -31.72 -3.59 -4.22
C LYS A 53 -30.53 -2.92 -3.53
N TYR A 54 -29.41 -3.62 -3.43
CA TYR A 54 -28.18 -3.05 -2.87
C TYR A 54 -27.66 -1.87 -3.70
N ALA A 55 -27.60 -2.05 -5.02
CA ALA A 55 -27.10 -1.02 -5.93
C ALA A 55 -27.98 0.23 -5.91
N GLU A 56 -29.31 0.08 -5.93
CA GLU A 56 -30.24 1.21 -5.82
C GLU A 56 -30.01 1.99 -4.53
N TRP A 57 -29.94 1.31 -3.38
CA TRP A 57 -29.66 1.94 -2.10
C TRP A 57 -28.31 2.66 -2.08
N LEU A 58 -27.24 1.98 -2.51
CA LEU A 58 -25.88 2.53 -2.54
C LEU A 58 -25.76 3.77 -3.42
N PHE A 59 -26.24 3.68 -4.65
CA PHE A 59 -26.11 4.79 -5.59
C PHE A 59 -27.05 5.96 -5.26
N THR A 60 -28.19 5.73 -4.63
CA THR A 60 -29.04 6.80 -4.11
C THR A 60 -28.26 7.63 -3.07
N ILE A 61 -27.58 6.98 -2.15
CA ILE A 61 -26.73 7.67 -1.16
C ILE A 61 -25.60 8.42 -1.89
N PHE A 62 -24.86 7.76 -2.78
CA PHE A 62 -23.71 8.39 -3.43
C PHE A 62 -24.07 9.58 -4.31
N PHE A 63 -25.14 9.50 -5.07
CA PHE A 63 -25.59 10.64 -5.89
C PHE A 63 -26.03 11.82 -5.02
N GLU A 64 -26.61 11.58 -3.86
CA GLU A 64 -26.99 12.65 -2.95
C GLU A 64 -25.78 13.25 -2.25
N VAL A 65 -24.80 12.42 -1.83
CA VAL A 65 -23.52 12.90 -1.28
C VAL A 65 -22.77 13.73 -2.34
N GLN A 66 -22.70 13.25 -3.58
CA GLN A 66 -22.01 13.94 -4.68
C GLN A 66 -22.55 15.36 -4.93
N LYS A 67 -23.84 15.59 -4.72
CA LYS A 67 -24.44 16.95 -4.85
C LYS A 67 -24.01 17.90 -3.74
N ARG A 68 -23.58 17.38 -2.59
CA ARG A 68 -23.30 18.15 -1.37
C ARG A 68 -21.82 18.35 -1.09
N ILE A 69 -20.94 17.65 -1.79
CA ILE A 69 -19.49 17.76 -1.64
C ILE A 69 -18.82 18.22 -2.92
N ASP A 70 -17.71 18.95 -2.77
CA ASP A 70 -16.85 19.32 -3.89
C ASP A 70 -15.78 18.23 -4.12
N MET A 71 -15.97 17.45 -5.19
CA MET A 71 -15.04 16.38 -5.60
C MET A 71 -13.77 16.93 -6.28
N GLU A 72 -13.76 18.20 -6.69
CA GLU A 72 -12.64 18.83 -7.40
C GLU A 72 -11.56 19.35 -6.45
N THR A 73 -11.88 19.52 -5.17
CA THR A 73 -10.95 20.06 -4.15
C THR A 73 -9.82 19.08 -3.84
N ASP A 74 -10.03 17.78 -4.01
CA ASP A 74 -8.98 16.77 -3.83
C ASP A 74 -8.08 16.72 -5.07
N LYS A 75 -6.90 17.33 -4.95
CA LYS A 75 -5.90 17.43 -6.03
C LYS A 75 -5.28 16.08 -6.43
N ASP A 76 -5.45 15.06 -5.60
CA ASP A 76 -4.86 13.74 -5.75
C ASP A 76 -5.87 12.73 -6.29
N SER A 77 -5.48 12.00 -7.35
CA SER A 77 -6.33 10.97 -7.98
C SER A 77 -6.68 9.81 -7.05
N TYR A 78 -5.89 9.57 -6.00
CA TYR A 78 -6.18 8.55 -5.00
C TYR A 78 -7.36 8.96 -4.10
N HIS A 79 -7.36 10.20 -3.62
CA HIS A 79 -8.42 10.74 -2.76
C HIS A 79 -9.74 10.95 -3.52
N ARG A 80 -9.68 11.15 -4.85
CA ARG A 80 -10.90 11.19 -5.72
C ARG A 80 -11.67 9.86 -5.74
N ARG A 81 -11.05 8.75 -5.30
CA ARG A 81 -11.68 7.43 -5.20
C ARG A 81 -12.45 7.22 -3.89
N VAL A 82 -12.74 8.29 -3.15
CA VAL A 82 -13.37 8.25 -1.82
C VAL A 82 -14.64 7.39 -1.78
N PHE A 83 -15.49 7.44 -2.79
CA PHE A 83 -16.70 6.59 -2.88
C PHE A 83 -16.36 5.10 -2.94
N GLY A 84 -15.25 4.73 -3.58
CA GLY A 84 -14.77 3.35 -3.58
C GLY A 84 -14.44 2.86 -2.18
N PHE A 85 -13.84 3.71 -1.34
CA PHE A 85 -13.49 3.36 0.05
C PHE A 85 -14.72 3.39 0.97
N ILE A 86 -15.63 4.37 0.79
CA ILE A 86 -16.86 4.44 1.57
C ILE A 86 -17.76 3.23 1.27
N SER A 87 -17.82 2.77 0.02
CA SER A 87 -18.63 1.61 -0.36
C SER A 87 -18.22 0.31 0.35
N GLU A 88 -16.95 0.18 0.78
CA GLU A 88 -16.50 -0.96 1.57
C GLU A 88 -17.17 -1.01 2.96
N PHE A 89 -17.40 0.13 3.58
CA PHE A 89 -18.22 0.22 4.81
C PHE A 89 -19.71 -0.02 4.51
N LEU A 90 -20.22 0.61 3.48
CA LEU A 90 -21.64 0.57 3.15
C LEU A 90 -22.13 -0.85 2.80
N LEU A 91 -21.28 -1.67 2.17
CA LEU A 91 -21.63 -3.07 1.92
C LEU A 91 -21.87 -3.82 3.24
N LEU A 92 -21.02 -3.64 4.24
CA LEU A 92 -21.17 -4.30 5.54
C LEU A 92 -22.37 -3.72 6.31
N VAL A 93 -22.62 -2.40 6.25
CA VAL A 93 -23.80 -1.75 6.82
C VAL A 93 -25.07 -2.38 6.24
N TRP A 94 -25.15 -2.46 4.91
CA TRP A 94 -26.32 -3.00 4.22
C TRP A 94 -26.59 -4.47 4.57
N VAL A 95 -25.53 -5.28 4.62
CA VAL A 95 -25.60 -6.69 5.02
C VAL A 95 -26.16 -6.85 6.43
N ARG A 96 -25.68 -6.05 7.39
CA ARG A 96 -26.10 -6.15 8.80
C ARG A 96 -27.53 -5.69 9.01
N VAL A 97 -27.91 -4.55 8.47
CA VAL A 97 -29.26 -4.00 8.67
C VAL A 97 -30.32 -4.89 8.03
N ASN A 98 -30.03 -5.46 6.86
CA ASN A 98 -30.97 -6.35 6.17
C ASN A 98 -30.87 -7.82 6.63
N ASN A 99 -30.06 -8.12 7.64
CA ASN A 99 -29.87 -9.50 8.14
C ASN A 99 -29.54 -10.52 7.03
N ILE A 100 -28.70 -10.11 6.07
CA ILE A 100 -28.34 -10.96 4.94
C ILE A 100 -27.41 -12.07 5.43
N ASN A 101 -27.78 -13.32 5.11
CA ASN A 101 -26.92 -14.46 5.37
C ASN A 101 -25.77 -14.47 4.36
N VAL A 102 -24.55 -14.23 4.81
CA VAL A 102 -23.37 -14.13 3.96
C VAL A 102 -22.38 -15.27 4.24
N LYS A 103 -21.68 -15.69 3.19
CA LYS A 103 -20.49 -16.52 3.28
C LYS A 103 -19.28 -15.66 2.91
N GLU A 104 -18.45 -15.37 3.88
CA GLU A 104 -17.20 -14.69 3.65
C GLU A 104 -16.17 -15.63 3.02
N CYS A 105 -15.52 -15.16 1.96
CA CYS A 105 -14.48 -15.90 1.26
C CYS A 105 -13.18 -15.12 1.33
N LYS A 106 -12.07 -15.82 1.57
CA LYS A 106 -10.75 -15.21 1.45
C LYS A 106 -10.46 -14.93 -0.01
N VAL A 107 -10.06 -13.70 -0.29
CA VAL A 107 -9.63 -13.29 -1.64
C VAL A 107 -8.12 -13.33 -1.72
N GLY A 108 -7.59 -14.17 -2.61
CA GLY A 108 -6.18 -14.18 -2.95
C GLY A 108 -5.90 -13.18 -4.07
N MET A 109 -4.94 -12.29 -3.87
CA MET A 109 -4.42 -11.48 -4.97
C MET A 109 -3.40 -12.29 -5.74
N VAL A 110 -3.62 -12.46 -7.05
CA VAL A 110 -2.71 -13.18 -7.94
C VAL A 110 -1.94 -12.17 -8.79
N GLY A 111 -0.64 -12.12 -8.54
CA GLY A 111 0.26 -11.22 -9.28
C GLY A 111 0.29 -9.80 -8.73
N GLU A 112 1.24 -9.05 -9.25
CA GLU A 112 1.52 -7.67 -8.87
C GLU A 112 0.72 -6.70 -9.74
N LYS A 113 0.33 -5.56 -9.18
CA LYS A 113 -0.36 -4.49 -9.93
C LYS A 113 0.51 -3.98 -11.09
N ALA A 114 -0.13 -3.62 -12.21
CA ALA A 114 0.57 -3.09 -13.39
C ALA A 114 1.39 -1.85 -13.04
N GLU A 115 0.82 -0.93 -12.26
CA GLU A 115 1.47 0.31 -11.84
C GLU A 115 2.73 0.06 -10.99
N THR A 116 2.70 -0.96 -10.11
CA THR A 116 3.89 -1.34 -9.32
C THR A 116 4.99 -1.91 -10.21
N ARG A 117 4.62 -2.70 -11.22
CA ARG A 117 5.59 -3.22 -12.21
C ARG A 117 6.21 -2.10 -13.03
N GLU A 118 5.41 -1.14 -13.50
CA GLU A 118 5.89 0.02 -14.25
C GLU A 118 6.82 0.88 -13.39
N LEU A 119 6.44 1.17 -12.15
CA LEU A 119 7.29 1.91 -11.20
C LEU A 119 8.64 1.21 -11.02
N LYS A 120 8.65 -0.11 -10.77
CA LYS A 120 9.90 -0.88 -10.61
C LYS A 120 10.74 -0.84 -11.88
N ALA A 121 10.14 -0.92 -13.07
CA ALA A 121 10.88 -0.84 -14.33
C ALA A 121 11.56 0.53 -14.51
N VAL A 122 10.87 1.62 -14.21
CA VAL A 122 11.44 2.97 -14.27
C VAL A 122 12.55 3.14 -13.24
N LEU A 123 12.33 2.74 -11.98
CA LEU A 123 13.37 2.79 -10.96
C LEU A 123 14.61 1.98 -11.36
N SER A 124 14.42 0.78 -11.91
CA SER A 124 15.55 -0.03 -12.44
C SER A 124 16.39 0.73 -13.47
N SER A 125 15.74 1.53 -14.34
CA SER A 125 16.45 2.31 -15.34
C SER A 125 17.30 3.43 -14.76
N PHE A 126 16.86 4.04 -13.65
CA PHE A 126 17.66 5.02 -12.90
C PHE A 126 18.84 4.36 -12.20
N LEU A 127 18.60 3.21 -11.53
CA LEU A 127 19.66 2.48 -10.83
C LEU A 127 20.75 2.00 -11.77
N ALA A 128 20.41 1.52 -12.97
CA ALA A 128 21.37 1.12 -13.99
C ALA A 128 22.30 2.27 -14.43
N LYS A 129 21.87 3.52 -14.27
CA LYS A 129 22.66 4.73 -14.54
C LYS A 129 23.32 5.32 -13.29
N GLU A 130 23.20 4.67 -12.13
CA GLU A 130 23.60 5.17 -10.82
C GLU A 130 22.95 6.53 -10.46
N ASP A 131 21.80 6.86 -11.07
CA ASP A 131 21.04 8.07 -10.78
C ASP A 131 20.08 7.85 -9.59
N THR A 132 20.65 7.76 -8.40
CA THR A 132 19.91 7.55 -7.14
C THR A 132 19.00 8.72 -6.79
N LYS A 133 19.40 9.94 -7.16
CA LYS A 133 18.59 11.14 -6.93
C LYS A 133 17.35 11.16 -7.82
N GLY A 134 17.52 10.89 -9.12
CA GLY A 134 16.41 10.76 -10.07
C GLY A 134 15.46 9.64 -9.67
N ALA A 135 15.98 8.49 -9.25
CA ALA A 135 15.18 7.37 -8.74
C ALA A 135 14.31 7.79 -7.55
N MET A 136 14.92 8.45 -6.54
CA MET A 136 14.19 8.86 -5.35
C MET A 136 13.16 9.96 -5.64
N GLN A 137 13.50 10.93 -6.49
CA GLN A 137 12.55 11.99 -6.89
C GLN A 137 11.35 11.39 -7.61
N TYR A 138 11.58 10.52 -8.59
CA TYR A 138 10.52 9.85 -9.33
C TYR A 138 9.62 9.01 -8.40
N PHE A 139 10.25 8.26 -7.47
CA PHE A 139 9.50 7.50 -6.47
C PHE A 139 8.63 8.40 -5.61
N MET A 140 9.15 9.52 -5.09
CA MET A 140 8.39 10.45 -4.25
C MET A 140 7.23 11.08 -5.01
N ASP A 141 7.44 11.49 -6.26
CA ASP A 141 6.38 12.03 -7.11
C ASP A 141 5.27 11.01 -7.40
N PHE A 142 5.65 9.73 -7.55
CA PHE A 142 4.69 8.63 -7.69
C PHE A 142 3.96 8.34 -6.37
N TYR A 143 4.71 8.24 -5.28
CA TYR A 143 4.17 7.96 -3.95
C TYR A 143 3.18 9.02 -3.47
N ASN A 144 3.44 10.30 -3.74
CA ASN A 144 2.53 11.39 -3.41
C ASN A 144 1.16 11.26 -4.13
N LYS A 145 1.12 10.63 -5.31
CA LYS A 145 -0.11 10.36 -6.06
C LYS A 145 -0.74 9.02 -5.70
N ARG A 146 0.06 8.05 -5.29
CA ARG A 146 -0.32 6.66 -5.03
C ARG A 146 0.38 6.15 -3.77
N PRO A 147 -0.01 6.64 -2.58
CA PRO A 147 0.61 6.23 -1.31
C PRO A 147 0.39 4.74 -0.99
N ASP A 148 -0.61 4.13 -1.62
CA ASP A 148 -0.90 2.70 -1.51
C ASP A 148 0.14 1.78 -2.17
N VAL A 149 1.09 2.32 -2.94
CA VAL A 149 2.10 1.52 -3.67
C VAL A 149 3.02 0.72 -2.75
N LEU A 150 3.26 1.21 -1.53
CA LEU A 150 4.05 0.52 -0.50
C LEU A 150 3.25 -0.44 0.38
N MET A 151 1.94 -0.55 0.19
CA MET A 151 1.14 -1.54 0.93
C MET A 151 1.49 -2.95 0.45
N GLU A 152 1.43 -3.93 1.36
CA GLU A 152 1.67 -5.35 1.06
C GLU A 152 0.82 -5.84 -0.13
N ALA A 153 -0.41 -5.34 -0.25
CA ALA A 153 -1.31 -5.64 -1.37
C ALA A 153 -0.85 -5.10 -2.73
N SER A 154 0.09 -4.14 -2.76
CA SER A 154 0.62 -3.54 -3.99
C SER A 154 2.03 -4.03 -4.30
N ASP A 155 2.88 -4.16 -3.29
CA ASP A 155 4.24 -4.72 -3.39
C ASP A 155 4.25 -6.16 -2.85
N VAL A 156 3.50 -7.04 -3.51
CA VAL A 156 3.28 -8.45 -3.10
C VAL A 156 4.59 -9.23 -2.93
N THR A 157 5.60 -8.91 -3.73
CA THR A 157 6.91 -9.57 -3.66
C THR A 157 7.87 -8.90 -2.68
N GLY A 158 7.56 -7.69 -2.20
CA GLY A 158 8.46 -6.86 -1.40
C GLY A 158 9.63 -6.26 -2.19
N GLU A 159 9.63 -6.42 -3.51
CA GLU A 159 10.74 -5.97 -4.36
C GLU A 159 10.87 -4.45 -4.43
N LEU A 160 9.75 -3.72 -4.35
CA LEU A 160 9.78 -2.25 -4.31
C LEU A 160 10.49 -1.75 -3.05
N HIS A 161 10.19 -2.34 -1.90
CA HIS A 161 10.90 -2.03 -0.65
C HIS A 161 12.40 -2.34 -0.75
N LEU A 162 12.76 -3.46 -1.39
CA LEU A 162 14.17 -3.79 -1.64
C LEU A 162 14.83 -2.79 -2.60
N MET A 163 14.14 -2.34 -3.65
CA MET A 163 14.66 -1.31 -4.55
C MET A 163 14.95 0.00 -3.83
N LEU A 164 14.06 0.44 -2.94
CA LEU A 164 14.29 1.64 -2.14
C LEU A 164 15.48 1.47 -1.19
N GLN A 165 15.62 0.30 -0.58
CA GLN A 165 16.78 -0.03 0.25
C GLN A 165 18.08 -0.02 -0.57
N ILE A 166 18.09 -0.67 -1.74
CA ILE A 166 19.22 -0.68 -2.67
C ILE A 166 19.58 0.75 -3.08
N THR A 167 18.59 1.57 -3.46
CA THR A 167 18.80 2.97 -3.83
C THR A 167 19.46 3.77 -2.71
N ALA A 168 19.00 3.61 -1.48
CA ALA A 168 19.59 4.29 -0.33
C ALA A 168 21.04 3.88 -0.08
N VAL A 169 21.36 2.59 -0.16
CA VAL A 169 22.72 2.09 0.02
C VAL A 169 23.64 2.55 -1.11
N MET A 170 23.16 2.51 -2.37
CA MET A 170 23.90 3.05 -3.52
C MET A 170 24.22 4.54 -3.34
N ASP A 171 23.22 5.34 -2.94
CA ASP A 171 23.41 6.79 -2.73
C ASP A 171 24.47 7.08 -1.67
N MET A 172 24.45 6.33 -0.57
CA MET A 172 25.47 6.45 0.50
C MET A 172 26.87 6.07 0.00
N GLN A 173 26.98 4.97 -0.74
CA GLN A 173 28.27 4.54 -1.28
C GLN A 173 28.81 5.49 -2.36
N ILE A 174 27.95 5.95 -3.28
CA ILE A 174 28.33 6.93 -4.32
C ILE A 174 28.86 8.23 -3.69
N LYS A 175 28.21 8.72 -2.64
CA LYS A 175 28.68 9.92 -1.91
C LYS A 175 30.04 9.74 -1.25
N ARG A 176 30.35 8.54 -0.81
CA ARG A 176 31.63 8.23 -0.15
C ARG A 176 32.74 7.90 -1.15
N GLU A 177 32.45 7.10 -2.18
CA GLU A 177 33.45 6.46 -3.04
C GLU A 177 33.37 6.90 -4.51
N GLY A 178 32.33 7.64 -4.91
CA GLY A 178 32.12 8.09 -6.29
C GLY A 178 31.53 7.02 -7.23
N GLY A 179 31.19 5.85 -6.71
CA GLY A 179 30.52 4.76 -7.44
C GLY A 179 29.88 3.77 -6.49
N SER A 180 29.09 2.81 -6.99
CA SER A 180 28.43 1.83 -6.16
C SER A 180 28.70 0.38 -6.57
N PHE A 181 28.39 -0.55 -5.66
CA PHE A 181 28.43 -2.00 -5.89
C PHE A 181 27.58 -2.42 -7.10
N TYR A 182 26.53 -1.66 -7.39
CA TYR A 182 25.56 -1.95 -8.46
C TYR A 182 26.22 -1.94 -9.85
N LYS A 183 27.27 -1.14 -10.04
CA LYS A 183 28.01 -1.02 -11.29
C LYS A 183 28.63 -2.35 -11.75
N SER A 184 28.98 -3.22 -10.82
CA SER A 184 29.55 -4.55 -11.12
C SER A 184 28.53 -5.48 -11.80
N ASN A 185 27.24 -5.26 -11.54
CA ASN A 185 26.15 -5.97 -12.20
C ASN A 185 24.87 -5.11 -12.17
N PRO A 186 24.52 -4.41 -13.26
CA PRO A 186 23.38 -3.49 -13.32
C PRO A 186 22.02 -4.18 -13.51
N ASP A 187 21.85 -5.40 -12.98
CA ASP A 187 20.56 -6.10 -12.93
C ASP A 187 20.04 -6.13 -11.48
N VAL A 188 18.98 -5.37 -11.23
CA VAL A 188 18.38 -5.25 -9.88
C VAL A 188 17.92 -6.60 -9.31
N ARG A 189 17.53 -7.55 -10.14
CA ARG A 189 17.04 -8.87 -9.71
C ARG A 189 18.11 -9.66 -8.96
N LYS A 190 19.37 -9.52 -9.36
CA LYS A 190 20.51 -10.10 -8.63
C LYS A 190 20.55 -9.58 -7.19
N TRP A 191 20.34 -8.29 -7.03
CA TRP A 191 20.44 -7.61 -5.74
C TRP A 191 19.24 -7.87 -4.83
N PHE A 192 18.06 -8.20 -5.36
CA PHE A 192 16.92 -8.62 -4.54
C PHE A 192 17.27 -9.82 -3.65
N GLY A 193 17.90 -10.86 -4.21
CA GLY A 193 18.32 -12.03 -3.44
C GLY A 193 19.36 -11.69 -2.37
N VAL A 194 20.32 -10.84 -2.71
CA VAL A 194 21.40 -10.39 -1.80
C VAL A 194 20.81 -9.60 -0.64
N PHE A 195 20.00 -8.57 -0.91
CA PHE A 195 19.41 -7.72 0.12
C PHE A 195 18.35 -8.43 0.96
N SER A 196 17.55 -9.34 0.38
CA SER A 196 16.67 -10.23 1.14
C SER A 196 17.45 -11.10 2.11
N GLY A 197 18.61 -11.64 1.67
CA GLY A 197 19.52 -12.42 2.51
C GLY A 197 20.08 -11.61 3.68
N ILE A 198 20.54 -10.38 3.40
CA ILE A 198 21.04 -9.45 4.43
C ILE A 198 19.93 -9.14 5.44
N ASN A 199 18.72 -8.80 4.97
CA ASN A 199 17.58 -8.48 5.82
C ASN A 199 17.20 -9.65 6.73
N ARG A 200 17.13 -10.86 6.18
CA ARG A 200 16.84 -12.09 6.95
C ARG A 200 17.91 -12.35 8.02
N LYS A 201 19.20 -12.28 7.65
CA LYS A 201 20.30 -12.52 8.60
C LYS A 201 20.35 -11.45 9.67
N THR A 202 20.09 -10.18 9.33
CA THR A 202 19.97 -9.09 10.31
C THR A 202 18.85 -9.35 11.32
N GLN A 203 17.68 -9.82 10.87
CA GLN A 203 16.59 -10.16 11.78
C GLN A 203 16.95 -11.32 12.72
N LEU A 204 17.66 -12.35 12.24
CA LEU A 204 18.14 -13.45 13.07
C LEU A 204 19.19 -12.99 14.08
N GLU A 205 20.12 -12.12 13.67
CA GLU A 205 21.12 -11.50 14.55
C GLU A 205 20.46 -10.71 15.68
N LEU A 206 19.46 -9.88 15.34
CA LEU A 206 18.70 -9.09 16.33
C LEU A 206 17.91 -9.96 17.33
N LYS A 207 17.53 -11.16 16.93
CA LYS A 207 16.88 -12.16 17.82
C LYS A 207 17.85 -13.02 18.60
N GLY A 208 19.16 -12.80 18.46
CA GLY A 208 20.21 -13.64 19.10
C GLY A 208 20.28 -15.06 18.53
N GLN A 209 19.74 -15.29 17.32
CA GLN A 209 19.68 -16.61 16.67
C GLN A 209 20.83 -16.83 15.66
N LEU A 210 21.71 -15.85 15.50
CA LEU A 210 22.85 -15.92 14.59
C LEU A 210 24.10 -15.43 15.30
N THR A 211 25.11 -16.28 15.43
CA THR A 211 26.33 -16.03 16.20
C THR A 211 27.61 -15.94 15.34
N GLU A 212 27.53 -16.36 14.06
CA GLU A 212 28.66 -16.33 13.13
C GLU A 212 28.77 -14.96 12.43
N ASP A 213 30.00 -14.60 12.00
CA ASP A 213 30.18 -13.41 11.16
C ASP A 213 29.68 -13.68 9.72
N TRP A 214 28.38 -13.52 9.57
CA TRP A 214 27.68 -13.74 8.32
C TRP A 214 27.91 -12.62 7.29
N LYS A 215 28.53 -11.50 7.68
CA LYS A 215 28.69 -10.30 6.84
C LYS A 215 29.84 -10.46 5.86
N GLU A 216 30.87 -11.28 6.22
CA GLU A 216 32.06 -11.43 5.41
C GLU A 216 31.75 -11.85 3.98
N MET A 217 30.93 -12.85 3.81
CA MET A 217 30.49 -13.30 2.48
C MET A 217 29.92 -12.16 1.61
N TYR A 218 29.18 -11.23 2.21
CA TYR A 218 28.62 -10.09 1.47
C TYR A 218 29.67 -9.01 1.18
N ARG A 219 30.64 -8.82 2.08
CA ARG A 219 31.79 -7.93 1.85
C ARG A 219 32.62 -8.39 0.67
N GLU A 220 32.87 -9.69 0.58
CA GLU A 220 33.56 -10.30 -0.57
C GLU A 220 32.80 -10.09 -1.89
N MET A 221 31.49 -9.97 -1.84
CA MET A 221 30.66 -9.60 -2.99
C MET A 221 30.67 -8.11 -3.32
N GLY A 222 31.43 -7.29 -2.58
CA GLY A 222 31.50 -5.84 -2.74
C GLY A 222 30.33 -5.06 -2.10
N ILE A 223 29.55 -5.70 -1.23
CA ILE A 223 28.46 -5.04 -0.51
C ILE A 223 29.05 -4.13 0.59
N PRO A 224 28.70 -2.83 0.61
CA PRO A 224 29.24 -1.90 1.57
C PRO A 224 28.59 -2.04 2.96
N GLU A 225 29.28 -1.56 4.00
CA GLU A 225 28.79 -1.60 5.40
C GLU A 225 27.43 -0.89 5.60
N GLU A 226 27.14 0.08 4.79
CA GLU A 226 25.86 0.79 4.78
C GLU A 226 24.66 -0.16 4.58
N ALA A 227 24.83 -1.23 3.83
CA ALA A 227 23.77 -2.23 3.61
C ALA A 227 23.33 -2.89 4.93
N PHE A 228 24.30 -3.23 5.79
CA PHE A 228 24.03 -3.82 7.11
C PHE A 228 23.46 -2.79 8.07
N ALA A 229 23.96 -1.55 8.03
CA ALA A 229 23.46 -0.45 8.85
C ALA A 229 22.00 -0.11 8.51
N VAL A 230 21.67 -0.03 7.22
CA VAL A 230 20.30 0.22 6.75
C VAL A 230 19.38 -0.94 7.14
N ALA A 231 19.79 -2.20 6.95
CA ALA A 231 19.00 -3.35 7.37
C ALA A 231 18.74 -3.35 8.87
N ARG A 232 19.76 -3.06 9.70
CA ARG A 232 19.60 -2.96 11.15
C ARG A 232 18.62 -1.85 11.55
N LYS A 233 18.65 -0.69 10.87
CA LYS A 233 17.70 0.39 11.10
C LYS A 233 16.26 0.01 10.74
N LEU A 234 16.07 -0.75 9.65
CA LEU A 234 14.74 -1.20 9.21
C LEU A 234 14.09 -2.20 10.17
N TYR A 235 14.87 -3.04 10.84
CA TYR A 235 14.37 -4.15 11.66
C TYR A 235 14.66 -4.03 13.15
N GLY A 236 15.52 -3.11 13.59
CA GLY A 236 15.94 -2.96 14.98
C GLY A 236 14.96 -2.17 15.85
N ASN A 237 13.99 -1.48 15.26
CA ASN A 237 12.99 -0.66 15.96
C ASN A 237 11.59 -1.31 15.99
N LYS A 238 11.51 -2.61 15.78
CA LYS A 238 10.24 -3.37 15.81
C LYS A 238 10.12 -4.22 17.06
#